data_403ecbc55a8e26723d5d300b5a735bd6
#
_entry.id   403ecbc55a8e26723d5d300b5a735bd6
#
_cell.length_a   1.000
_cell.length_b   1.000
_cell.length_c   1.000
_cell.angle_alpha   90.00
_cell.angle_beta   90.00
_cell.angle_gamma   90.00
#
_symmetry.space_group_name_H-M   'P 1'
#
loop_
_entity.id
_entity.type
_entity.pdbx_description
1 polymer ?
#
loop_
_entity_poly.entity_id
_entity_poly.type
_entity_poly.pdbx_seq_one_letter_code
_entity_poly.pdbx_strand_id
1 'polypeptide(L)'
;MNRYEKGKNYVMTIAIIGPGAVGTTIAAEIKKVLPETQLIGRYDKTMSYFPENTTHRFDIEVTSYDRVKQLFDVIIIAVKTHQLDSVIKQLSTIAHKDSL
;
A
#
# COMPACT_ATOMS: atom_id res chain seq x y z
N MET A 1 -17.35 12.50 11.66
CA MET A 1 -17.17 11.50 12.74
C MET A 1 -15.70 11.22 12.96
N ASN A 2 -15.30 11.14 14.19
CA ASN A 2 -13.94 10.79 14.53
C ASN A 2 -13.76 9.28 14.43
N ARG A 3 -12.86 8.84 13.56
CA ARG A 3 -12.60 7.42 13.34
C ARG A 3 -12.11 6.71 14.59
N TYR A 4 -11.39 7.40 15.46
CA TYR A 4 -10.82 6.82 16.66
C TYR A 4 -11.84 6.56 17.75
N GLU A 5 -13.00 7.17 17.65
CA GLU A 5 -14.08 6.92 18.62
C GLU A 5 -14.71 5.55 18.44
N LYS A 6 -14.47 4.93 17.29
CA LYS A 6 -14.91 3.57 17.02
C LYS A 6 -13.83 2.55 17.38
N GLY A 7 -12.98 2.87 18.32
CA GLY A 7 -11.75 2.13 18.59
C GLY A 7 -11.81 0.61 18.50
N LYS A 8 -12.92 0.01 18.90
CA LYS A 8 -13.06 -1.46 18.84
C LYS A 8 -13.02 -2.00 17.42
N ASN A 9 -13.53 -1.23 16.45
CA ASN A 9 -13.69 -1.69 15.08
C ASN A 9 -12.83 -0.91 14.09
N TYR A 10 -12.03 0.02 14.59
CA TYR A 10 -11.17 0.80 13.70
C TYR A 10 -10.02 -0.05 13.20
N VAL A 11 -9.84 -0.04 11.88
CA VAL A 11 -8.71 -0.70 11.24
C VAL A 11 -7.90 0.36 10.53
N MET A 12 -6.62 0.45 10.89
CA MET A 12 -5.70 1.35 10.21
C MET A 12 -5.54 0.93 8.75
N THR A 13 -5.67 1.87 7.83
CA THR A 13 -5.51 1.60 6.41
C THR A 13 -4.14 2.07 5.95
N ILE A 14 -3.42 1.17 5.29
CA ILE A 14 -2.05 1.42 4.84
C ILE A 14 -1.95 1.20 3.34
N ALA A 15 -1.33 2.15 2.65
CA ALA A 15 -0.99 2.01 1.25
C ALA A 15 0.52 2.01 1.09
N ILE A 16 1.03 1.10 0.27
CA ILE A 16 2.44 1.10 -0.14
C ILE A 16 2.47 1.47 -1.61
N ILE A 17 3.20 2.53 -1.92
CA ILE A 17 3.30 3.04 -3.28
C ILE A 17 4.60 2.55 -3.89
N GLY A 18 4.51 1.85 -5.01
CA GLY A 18 5.67 1.36 -5.74
C GLY A 18 5.82 -0.15 -5.62
N PRO A 19 5.38 -0.89 -6.65
CA PRO A 19 5.39 -2.36 -6.62
C PRO A 19 6.73 -2.95 -7.09
N GLY A 20 7.84 -2.32 -6.74
CA GLY A 20 9.16 -2.89 -6.94
C GLY A 20 9.47 -3.92 -5.86
N ALA A 21 10.72 -4.38 -5.82
CA ALA A 21 11.12 -5.41 -4.85
C ALA A 21 10.90 -4.95 -3.40
N VAL A 22 11.30 -3.72 -3.08
CA VAL A 22 11.17 -3.22 -1.71
C VAL A 22 9.71 -3.05 -1.32
N GLY A 23 8.91 -2.40 -2.16
CA GLY A 23 7.49 -2.16 -1.87
C GLY A 23 6.71 -3.46 -1.74
N THR A 24 6.98 -4.42 -2.62
CA THR A 24 6.32 -5.72 -2.57
C THR A 24 6.66 -6.46 -1.28
N THR A 25 7.92 -6.42 -0.86
CA THR A 25 8.34 -7.05 0.39
C THR A 25 7.67 -6.42 1.60
N ILE A 26 7.64 -5.10 1.64
CA ILE A 26 6.99 -4.37 2.73
C ILE A 26 5.49 -4.73 2.78
N ALA A 27 4.83 -4.71 1.63
CA ALA A 27 3.40 -5.03 1.55
C ALA A 27 3.13 -6.45 2.04
N ALA A 28 3.95 -7.42 1.60
CA ALA A 28 3.79 -8.81 2.01
C ALA A 28 3.88 -8.96 3.52
N GLU A 29 4.86 -8.32 4.13
CA GLU A 29 5.07 -8.43 5.57
C GLU A 29 3.95 -7.75 6.36
N ILE A 30 3.53 -6.58 5.94
CA ILE A 30 2.47 -5.85 6.63
C ILE A 30 1.12 -6.55 6.48
N LYS A 31 0.84 -7.13 5.31
CA LYS A 31 -0.43 -7.83 5.10
C LYS A 31 -0.62 -9.04 6.01
N LYS A 32 0.45 -9.58 6.58
CA LYS A 32 0.33 -10.67 7.56
C LYS A 32 -0.40 -10.21 8.81
N VAL A 33 -0.28 -8.93 9.14
CA VAL A 33 -0.89 -8.35 10.33
C VAL A 33 -2.11 -7.52 9.98
N LEU A 34 -2.03 -6.77 8.87
CA LEU A 34 -3.09 -5.88 8.41
C LEU A 34 -3.48 -6.26 6.97
N PRO A 35 -4.39 -7.23 6.81
CA PRO A 35 -4.74 -7.76 5.48
C PRO A 35 -5.32 -6.70 4.53
N GLU A 36 -5.85 -5.60 5.05
CA GLU A 36 -6.42 -4.54 4.24
C GLU A 36 -5.37 -3.63 3.59
N THR A 37 -4.10 -3.87 3.88
CA THR A 37 -3.00 -3.11 3.28
C THR A 37 -3.01 -3.28 1.76
N GLN A 38 -2.83 -2.19 1.03
CA GLN A 38 -2.83 -2.21 -0.42
C GLN A 38 -1.47 -1.83 -0.98
N LEU A 39 -1.05 -2.56 -2.01
CA LEU A 39 0.12 -2.22 -2.79
C LEU A 39 -0.38 -1.51 -4.05
N ILE A 40 0.09 -0.28 -4.28
CA ILE A 40 -0.45 0.57 -5.32
C ILE A 40 0.65 0.90 -6.33
N GLY A 41 0.30 0.84 -7.59
CA GLY A 41 1.22 1.16 -8.67
C GLY A 41 0.50 1.79 -9.85
N ARG A 42 1.22 1.91 -10.95
CA ARG A 42 0.70 2.53 -12.16
C ARG A 42 -0.33 1.64 -12.86
N TYR A 43 -0.16 0.35 -12.79
CA TYR A 43 -1.03 -0.62 -13.47
C TYR A 43 -1.43 -1.73 -12.53
N ASP A 44 -2.61 -2.31 -12.78
CA ASP A 44 -3.02 -3.52 -12.07
C ASP A 44 -2.12 -4.67 -12.52
N LYS A 45 -1.62 -5.42 -11.56
CA LYS A 45 -0.82 -6.62 -11.83
C LYS A 45 -0.69 -7.44 -10.55
N THR A 46 -0.13 -8.62 -10.67
CA THR A 46 0.18 -9.47 -9.53
C THR A 46 1.68 -9.55 -9.36
N MET A 47 2.16 -9.31 -8.15
CA MET A 47 3.57 -9.45 -7.82
C MET A 47 3.76 -10.70 -6.97
N SER A 48 4.84 -11.43 -7.23
CA SER A 48 5.17 -12.62 -6.46
C SER A 48 6.25 -12.30 -5.44
N TYR A 49 6.10 -12.85 -4.26
CA TYR A 49 7.04 -12.68 -3.16
C TYR A 49 7.41 -14.03 -2.59
N PHE A 50 8.71 -14.27 -2.44
CA PHE A 50 9.24 -15.48 -1.84
C PHE A 50 9.93 -15.08 -0.53
N PRO A 51 9.32 -15.38 0.64
CA PRO A 51 9.97 -15.11 1.91
C PRO A 51 11.31 -15.86 2.01
N GLU A 52 12.26 -15.26 2.70
CA GLU A 52 13.56 -15.85 2.89
C GLU A 52 13.44 -17.23 3.56
N ASN A 53 14.25 -18.18 3.12
CA ASN A 53 14.27 -19.54 3.64
C ASN A 53 13.00 -20.35 3.41
N THR A 54 12.19 -19.99 2.44
CA THR A 54 10.99 -20.73 2.10
C THR A 54 10.84 -20.80 0.60
N THR A 55 10.20 -21.87 0.14
CA THR A 55 9.85 -22.04 -1.27
C THR A 55 8.41 -21.61 -1.55
N HIS A 56 7.69 -21.18 -0.53
CA HIS A 56 6.31 -20.70 -0.73
C HIS A 56 6.31 -19.36 -1.45
N ARG A 57 5.46 -19.27 -2.45
CA ARG A 57 5.24 -18.02 -3.17
C ARG A 57 3.97 -17.37 -2.65
N PHE A 58 4.06 -16.10 -2.33
CA PHE A 58 2.89 -15.29 -2.02
C PHE A 58 2.65 -14.34 -3.18
N ASP A 59 1.42 -14.31 -3.67
CA ASP A 59 1.04 -13.39 -4.71
C ASP A 59 0.33 -12.20 -4.09
N ILE A 60 0.76 -11.01 -4.48
CA ILE A 60 0.21 -9.77 -3.97
C ILE A 60 -0.31 -8.97 -5.15
N GLU A 61 -1.57 -8.58 -5.09
CA GLU A 61 -2.15 -7.78 -6.14
C GLU A 61 -1.75 -6.32 -6.00
N VAL A 62 -1.38 -5.73 -7.13
CA VAL A 62 -1.12 -4.30 -7.25
C VAL A 62 -2.37 -3.66 -7.80
N THR A 63 -2.87 -2.63 -7.11
CA THR A 63 -4.02 -1.86 -7.56
C THR A 63 -3.52 -0.58 -8.20
N SER A 64 -4.03 -0.24 -9.38
CA SER A 64 -3.67 1.02 -10.02
C SER A 64 -4.31 2.19 -9.28
N TYR A 65 -3.71 3.38 -9.42
CA TYR A 65 -4.28 4.59 -8.81
C TYR A 65 -5.73 4.82 -9.20
N ASP A 66 -6.07 4.52 -10.43
CA ASP A 66 -7.42 4.76 -10.95
C ASP A 66 -8.47 3.90 -10.27
N ARG A 67 -8.05 2.78 -9.72
CA ARG A 67 -8.97 1.85 -9.07
C ARG A 67 -9.03 1.98 -7.56
N VAL A 68 -8.18 2.82 -6.98
CA VAL A 68 -8.22 3.05 -5.55
C VAL A 68 -9.46 3.88 -5.20
N LYS A 69 -10.26 3.35 -4.30
CA LYS A 69 -11.55 3.96 -3.93
C LYS A 69 -11.58 4.49 -2.51
N GLN A 70 -10.47 4.46 -1.81
CA GLN A 70 -10.43 4.86 -0.41
C GLN A 70 -9.28 5.80 -0.12
N LEU A 71 -9.35 6.45 1.02
CA LEU A 71 -8.25 7.24 1.56
C LEU A 71 -7.52 6.40 2.59
N PHE A 72 -6.22 6.65 2.77
CA PHE A 72 -5.38 5.85 3.65
C PHE A 72 -4.84 6.66 4.81
N ASP A 73 -4.70 6.00 5.96
CA ASP A 73 -4.14 6.63 7.16
C ASP A 73 -2.62 6.75 7.09
N VAL A 74 -1.98 5.73 6.51
CA VAL A 74 -0.52 5.68 6.37
C VAL A 74 -0.18 5.39 4.91
N ILE A 75 0.74 6.14 4.37
CA ILE A 75 1.19 5.95 3.00
C ILE A 75 2.71 5.81 3.02
N ILE A 76 3.20 4.65 2.58
CA ILE A 76 4.61 4.35 2.50
C ILE A 76 5.04 4.43 1.04
N ILE A 77 6.01 5.27 0.75
CA ILE A 77 6.48 5.47 -0.62
C ILE A 77 7.77 4.69 -0.82
N ALA A 78 7.74 3.73 -1.73
CA ALA A 78 8.87 2.85 -2.02
C ALA A 78 9.22 2.90 -3.51
N VAL A 79 9.34 4.10 -4.05
CA VAL A 79 9.68 4.31 -5.46
C VAL A 79 11.07 4.90 -5.57
N LYS A 80 11.66 4.75 -6.77
CA LYS A 80 12.94 5.39 -7.05
C LYS A 80 12.75 6.90 -7.18
N THR A 81 13.82 7.65 -6.92
CA THR A 81 13.76 9.11 -6.91
C THR A 81 13.15 9.70 -8.17
N HIS A 82 13.48 9.16 -9.34
CA HIS A 82 12.98 9.69 -10.60
C HIS A 82 11.47 9.49 -10.79
N GLN A 83 10.84 8.65 -9.97
CA GLN A 83 9.40 8.39 -10.02
C GLN A 83 8.63 9.23 -9.02
N LEU A 84 9.34 9.92 -8.12
CA LEU A 84 8.72 10.59 -6.98
C LEU A 84 7.75 11.70 -7.40
N ASP A 85 8.09 12.48 -8.41
CA ASP A 85 7.21 13.57 -8.85
C ASP A 85 5.86 13.05 -9.32
N SER A 86 5.85 11.93 -10.06
CA SER A 86 4.59 11.32 -10.49
C SER A 86 3.77 10.84 -9.30
N VAL A 87 4.44 10.26 -8.31
CA VAL A 87 3.78 9.76 -7.10
C VAL A 87 3.13 10.90 -6.34
N ILE A 88 3.83 12.00 -6.17
CA ILE A 88 3.32 13.14 -5.43
C ILE A 88 2.02 13.65 -6.06
N LYS A 89 1.96 13.69 -7.38
CA LYS A 89 0.74 14.13 -8.09
C LYS A 89 -0.44 13.21 -7.81
N GLN A 90 -0.18 11.91 -7.59
CA GLN A 90 -1.24 10.95 -7.33
C GLN A 90 -1.65 10.89 -5.86
N LEU A 91 -0.81 11.33 -4.96
CA LEU A 91 -1.09 11.23 -3.52
C LEU A 91 -2.34 12.01 -3.12
N SER A 92 -2.64 13.11 -3.78
CA SER A 92 -3.80 13.92 -3.45
C SER A 92 -5.11 13.13 -3.61
N THR A 93 -5.11 12.05 -4.37
CA THR A 93 -6.31 11.23 -4.59
C THR A 93 -6.51 10.15 -3.53
N ILE A 94 -5.50 9.84 -2.74
CA ILE A 94 -5.56 8.75 -1.76
C ILE A 94 -5.17 9.18 -0.34
N ALA A 95 -4.61 10.37 -0.17
CA ALA A 95 -4.24 10.90 1.13
C ALA A 95 -5.36 11.76 1.70
N HIS A 96 -5.47 11.78 3.02
CA HIS A 96 -6.34 12.72 3.71
C HIS A 96 -5.47 13.55 4.67
N LYS A 97 -6.07 14.60 5.25
CA LYS A 97 -5.30 15.57 6.04
C LYS A 97 -4.54 14.95 7.22
N ASP A 98 -4.99 13.81 7.70
CA ASP A 98 -4.38 13.13 8.85
C ASP A 98 -3.50 11.95 8.45
N SER A 99 -3.20 11.78 7.14
CA SER A 99 -2.32 10.71 6.67
C SER A 99 -0.88 10.94 7.08
N LEU A 100 -0.19 9.85 7.29
CA LEU A 100 1.25 9.86 7.52
C LEU A 100 2.00 9.49 6.24
#